data_c899070b72ae605ec6c285aeb2e3c47a
#
_entry.id   c899070b72ae605ec6c285aeb2e3c47a
#
_cell.length_a   1.000
_cell.length_b   1.000
_cell.length_c   1.000
_cell.angle_alpha   90.00
_cell.angle_beta   90.00
_cell.angle_gamma   90.00
#
_symmetry.space_group_name_H-M   'P 1'
#
loop_
_entity.id
_entity.type
_entity.pdbx_description
1 polymer ?
#
loop_
_entity_poly.entity_id
_entity_poly.type
_entity_poly.pdbx_seq_one_letter_code
_entity_poly.pdbx_strand_id
1 'polypeptide(L)'
;RSDEIRLGTVHEVIDFNPVAVFTPGNYIPHFFPGVKVALFHGYPINKRNDHRDDHFTIRGWFDLYCTQGPSSTLVFEQLERKCGFFRVYETGWPKADIYFSSEMQVNARNVRPTVLYSSTFTRSLTSAPLLAEEIERLLVARDWNWIFMFHPKLTDPDILDRYKRIATEYPNATYVGNTFDVTAMHKADVMLCDSSSIILEFMFLDKPVVTFRNSHPGPYLIDVRRPEEVGPALERALTRPDELMREVRTYTMFHEPHRDCRCSARVLDAVDDFLERGHVGLKRKPLNLIRKWKMRRKFHYWPFPP
;
A
#
# COMPACT_ATOMS: atom_id res chain seq x y z
N ARG A 1 16.39 -14.98 7.62
CA ARG A 1 17.44 -15.57 6.77
C ARG A 1 18.75 -15.50 7.54
N SER A 2 19.66 -16.46 7.38
CA SER A 2 20.90 -16.61 8.17
C SER A 2 21.95 -15.52 7.88
N ASP A 3 21.76 -14.74 6.84
CA ASP A 3 22.64 -13.70 6.31
C ASP A 3 22.15 -12.26 6.58
N GLU A 4 21.04 -12.13 7.30
CA GLU A 4 20.51 -10.82 7.68
C GLU A 4 21.22 -10.28 8.93
N ILE A 5 21.76 -9.06 8.82
CA ILE A 5 22.40 -8.35 9.94
C ILE A 5 21.47 -7.23 10.40
N ARG A 6 21.09 -7.24 11.68
CA ARG A 6 20.31 -6.16 12.29
C ARG A 6 21.24 -5.08 12.84
N LEU A 7 21.15 -3.88 12.28
CA LEU A 7 21.85 -2.68 12.75
C LEU A 7 20.88 -1.83 13.57
N GLY A 8 21.19 -1.56 14.82
CA GLY A 8 20.32 -0.85 15.78
C GLY A 8 20.68 0.61 15.99
N THR A 9 21.89 1.04 15.60
CA THR A 9 22.42 2.38 15.86
C THR A 9 22.91 3.06 14.59
N VAL A 10 23.03 4.40 14.65
CA VAL A 10 23.58 5.20 13.55
C VAL A 10 25.04 4.83 13.25
N HIS A 11 25.83 4.57 14.30
CA HIS A 11 27.25 4.20 14.15
C HIS A 11 27.38 2.87 13.43
N GLU A 12 26.61 1.86 13.82
CA GLU A 12 26.62 0.55 13.13
C GLU A 12 26.30 0.68 11.62
N VAL A 13 25.35 1.54 11.24
CA VAL A 13 25.04 1.77 9.81
C VAL A 13 26.20 2.45 9.09
N ILE A 14 26.88 3.41 9.76
CA ILE A 14 28.02 4.10 9.15
C ILE A 14 29.23 3.19 9.03
N ASP A 15 29.51 2.39 10.05
CA ASP A 15 30.62 1.42 10.07
C ASP A 15 30.39 0.29 9.05
N PHE A 16 29.12 -0.15 8.90
CA PHE A 16 28.74 -1.12 7.86
C PHE A 16 28.97 -0.60 6.44
N ASN A 17 28.93 0.74 6.25
CA ASN A 17 29.18 1.43 5.00
C ASN A 17 28.39 0.88 3.80
N PRO A 18 27.03 0.86 3.85
CA PRO A 18 26.21 0.28 2.80
C PRO A 18 26.42 0.99 1.45
N VAL A 19 26.39 0.21 0.36
CA VAL A 19 26.43 0.71 -1.02
C VAL A 19 25.14 1.47 -1.37
N ALA A 20 23.99 1.01 -0.85
CA ALA A 20 22.69 1.65 -1.01
C ALA A 20 21.86 1.56 0.26
N VAL A 21 21.02 2.55 0.49
CA VAL A 21 20.07 2.58 1.62
C VAL A 21 18.66 2.80 1.07
N PHE A 22 17.76 1.87 1.36
CA PHE A 22 16.39 1.86 0.89
C PHE A 22 15.44 2.32 2.00
N THR A 23 14.41 3.09 1.62
CA THR A 23 13.36 3.47 2.56
C THR A 23 12.00 3.56 1.88
N PRO A 24 10.94 3.07 2.51
CA PRO A 24 9.58 3.25 2.03
C PRO A 24 9.01 4.64 2.36
N GLY A 25 9.68 5.41 3.21
CA GLY A 25 9.25 6.74 3.63
C GLY A 25 9.98 7.86 2.90
N ASN A 26 9.40 9.06 2.90
CA ASN A 26 10.02 10.25 2.28
C ASN A 26 11.03 10.93 3.24
N TYR A 27 11.83 10.11 3.95
CA TYR A 27 12.81 10.56 4.93
C TYR A 27 13.94 9.54 5.08
N ILE A 28 15.18 10.01 4.98
CA ILE A 28 16.38 9.19 5.17
C ILE A 28 17.50 10.04 5.76
N PRO A 29 18.31 9.54 6.72
CA PRO A 29 19.47 10.27 7.24
C PRO A 29 20.47 10.58 6.12
N HIS A 30 20.72 11.88 5.90
CA HIS A 30 21.60 12.34 4.83
C HIS A 30 23.07 11.91 5.02
N PHE A 31 23.44 11.59 6.27
CA PHE A 31 24.79 11.18 6.64
C PHE A 31 25.02 9.66 6.56
N PHE A 32 24.01 8.87 6.26
CA PHE A 32 24.23 7.46 5.93
C PHE A 32 25.03 7.36 4.62
N PRO A 33 26.02 6.45 4.52
CA PRO A 33 26.75 6.23 3.28
C PRO A 33 25.88 5.60 2.19
N GLY A 34 26.40 5.51 0.98
CA GLY A 34 25.75 4.87 -0.18
C GLY A 34 24.64 5.68 -0.84
N VAL A 35 24.06 5.11 -1.86
CA VAL A 35 22.97 5.67 -2.67
C VAL A 35 21.65 5.63 -1.86
N LYS A 36 20.88 6.73 -1.86
CA LYS A 36 19.60 6.82 -1.16
C LYS A 36 18.46 6.56 -2.12
N VAL A 37 17.70 5.51 -1.85
CA VAL A 37 16.65 4.99 -2.72
C VAL A 37 15.28 5.10 -2.05
N ALA A 38 14.34 5.78 -2.69
CA ALA A 38 12.95 5.85 -2.26
C ALA A 38 12.12 4.73 -2.91
N LEU A 39 11.43 3.92 -2.09
CA LEU A 39 10.62 2.78 -2.53
C LEU A 39 9.11 2.99 -2.39
N PHE A 40 8.71 4.00 -1.61
CA PHE A 40 7.32 4.26 -1.20
C PHE A 40 6.68 3.13 -0.36
N HIS A 41 5.73 3.52 0.49
CA HIS A 41 4.99 2.58 1.36
C HIS A 41 3.57 2.29 0.87
N GLY A 42 3.18 2.84 -0.27
CA GLY A 42 1.87 2.71 -0.89
C GLY A 42 1.71 3.66 -2.06
N TYR A 43 0.54 3.62 -2.68
CA TYR A 43 0.22 4.43 -3.85
C TYR A 43 -0.32 5.81 -3.46
N PRO A 44 -0.17 6.83 -4.34
CA PRO A 44 -0.74 8.15 -4.17
C PRO A 44 -2.26 8.11 -4.38
N ILE A 45 -2.98 7.50 -3.46
CA ILE A 45 -4.44 7.49 -3.48
C ILE A 45 -4.90 8.69 -2.67
N ASN A 46 -5.66 9.58 -3.30
CA ASN A 46 -6.22 10.79 -2.69
C ASN A 46 -7.19 10.45 -1.56
N LYS A 47 -6.67 10.20 -0.35
CA LYS A 47 -7.48 9.94 0.84
C LYS A 47 -7.96 11.21 1.54
N ARG A 48 -7.30 12.33 1.29
CA ARG A 48 -7.53 13.60 1.98
C ARG A 48 -7.61 14.74 0.99
N ASN A 49 -8.61 15.58 1.16
CA ASN A 49 -8.77 16.84 0.41
C ASN A 49 -7.77 17.93 0.84
N ASP A 50 -6.85 17.64 1.78
CA ASP A 50 -5.79 18.56 2.10
C ASP A 50 -4.67 18.41 1.05
N HIS A 51 -4.36 19.49 0.37
CA HIS A 51 -3.34 19.61 -0.68
C HIS A 51 -1.90 19.29 -0.22
N ARG A 52 -1.73 18.58 0.89
CA ARG A 52 -0.44 18.08 1.40
C ARG A 52 -0.15 16.70 0.85
N ASP A 53 0.02 16.63 -0.46
CA ASP A 53 0.48 15.39 -1.07
C ASP A 53 1.98 15.21 -0.80
N ASP A 54 2.28 14.59 0.36
CA ASP A 54 3.64 14.31 0.80
C ASP A 54 4.36 13.30 -0.13
N HIS A 55 3.58 12.54 -0.90
CA HIS A 55 4.08 11.53 -1.82
C HIS A 55 4.98 12.14 -2.91
N PHE A 56 4.56 13.26 -3.50
CA PHE A 56 5.31 13.95 -4.56
C PHE A 56 6.21 15.09 -4.05
N THR A 57 6.38 15.23 -2.76
CA THR A 57 7.22 16.27 -2.18
C THR A 57 8.71 15.92 -2.27
N ILE A 58 9.47 16.63 -3.11
CA ILE A 58 10.92 16.46 -3.24
C ILE A 58 11.64 17.20 -2.12
N ARG A 59 12.26 16.47 -1.19
CA ARG A 59 13.03 17.01 -0.06
C ARG A 59 14.53 17.09 -0.32
N GLY A 60 15.01 16.54 -1.43
CA GLY A 60 16.43 16.56 -1.80
C GLY A 60 17.29 15.55 -1.02
N TRP A 61 16.70 14.45 -0.54
CA TRP A 61 17.43 13.40 0.15
C TRP A 61 17.89 12.28 -0.78
N PHE A 62 17.02 11.86 -1.70
CA PHE A 62 17.20 10.68 -2.51
C PHE A 62 18.05 10.93 -3.75
N ASP A 63 18.73 9.89 -4.18
CA ASP A 63 19.43 9.78 -5.44
C ASP A 63 18.54 9.14 -6.50
N LEU A 64 17.74 8.13 -6.07
CA LEU A 64 16.78 7.43 -6.90
C LEU A 64 15.38 7.47 -6.29
N TYR A 65 14.40 7.57 -7.17
CA TYR A 65 12.99 7.29 -6.87
C TYR A 65 12.57 6.09 -7.73
N CYS A 66 12.36 4.95 -7.07
CA CYS A 66 11.84 3.73 -7.69
C CYS A 66 10.31 3.78 -7.63
N THR A 67 9.70 4.17 -8.75
CA THR A 67 8.26 4.41 -8.85
C THR A 67 7.48 3.13 -9.16
N GLN A 68 6.19 3.13 -8.80
CA GLN A 68 5.37 1.93 -8.88
C GLN A 68 4.82 1.67 -10.28
N GLY A 69 4.33 2.72 -10.95
CA GLY A 69 3.76 2.64 -12.28
C GLY A 69 3.42 4.03 -12.82
N PRO A 70 2.76 4.12 -13.98
CA PRO A 70 2.51 5.38 -14.68
C PRO A 70 1.92 6.50 -13.82
N SER A 71 1.02 6.14 -12.88
CA SER A 71 0.38 7.12 -11.97
C SER A 71 1.36 7.92 -11.11
N SER A 72 2.50 7.33 -10.78
CA SER A 72 3.57 7.99 -10.03
C SER A 72 4.75 8.37 -10.93
N THR A 73 5.14 7.51 -11.86
CA THR A 73 6.29 7.70 -12.75
C THR A 73 6.20 9.00 -13.54
N LEU A 74 5.05 9.26 -14.17
CA LEU A 74 4.85 10.47 -14.99
C LEU A 74 5.08 11.77 -14.20
N VAL A 75 4.66 11.79 -12.93
CA VAL A 75 4.87 12.96 -12.06
C VAL A 75 6.33 13.06 -11.62
N PHE A 76 6.94 11.93 -11.21
CA PHE A 76 8.35 11.94 -10.78
C PHE A 76 9.31 12.27 -11.90
N GLU A 77 9.07 11.86 -13.14
CA GLU A 77 9.86 12.27 -14.31
C GLU A 77 9.81 13.79 -14.57
N GLN A 78 8.64 14.41 -14.38
CA GLN A 78 8.53 15.86 -14.47
C GLN A 78 9.34 16.54 -13.36
N LEU A 79 9.30 15.98 -12.14
CA LEU A 79 10.10 16.47 -11.02
C LEU A 79 11.60 16.22 -11.21
N GLU A 80 12.00 15.11 -11.82
CA GLU A 80 13.40 14.83 -12.21
C GLU A 80 13.90 15.92 -13.16
N ARG A 81 13.18 16.19 -14.26
CA ARG A 81 13.52 17.23 -15.23
C ARG A 81 13.63 18.63 -14.57
N LYS A 82 12.72 18.95 -13.66
CA LYS A 82 12.69 20.23 -12.94
C LYS A 82 13.83 20.36 -11.95
N CYS A 83 14.09 19.34 -11.14
CA CYS A 83 15.06 19.36 -10.07
C CYS A 83 16.48 19.04 -10.56
N GLY A 84 16.64 18.03 -11.37
CA GLY A 84 17.88 17.64 -12.03
C GLY A 84 18.93 16.97 -11.12
N PHE A 85 18.61 16.59 -9.88
CA PHE A 85 19.58 16.03 -8.94
C PHE A 85 19.26 14.61 -8.46
N PHE A 86 18.32 13.93 -9.08
CA PHE A 86 17.97 12.53 -8.84
C PHE A 86 17.56 11.86 -10.15
N ARG A 87 17.44 10.51 -10.13
CA ARG A 87 16.91 9.71 -11.23
C ARG A 87 15.61 9.04 -10.83
N VAL A 88 14.77 8.77 -11.83
CA VAL A 88 13.52 8.03 -11.70
C VAL A 88 13.61 6.74 -12.47
N TYR A 89 13.20 5.65 -11.84
CA TYR A 89 13.08 4.33 -12.45
C TYR A 89 11.70 3.76 -12.13
N GLU A 90 10.92 3.38 -13.13
CA GLU A 90 9.70 2.62 -12.92
C GLU A 90 10.06 1.16 -12.67
N THR A 91 9.91 0.71 -11.44
CA THR A 91 10.33 -0.62 -11.00
C THR A 91 9.16 -1.52 -10.60
N GLY A 92 7.97 -0.93 -10.45
CA GLY A 92 6.90 -1.54 -9.69
C GLY A 92 7.12 -1.39 -8.18
N TRP A 93 6.13 -1.77 -7.42
CA TRP A 93 6.19 -1.72 -5.95
C TRP A 93 6.68 -3.06 -5.38
N PRO A 94 7.81 -3.12 -4.67
CA PRO A 94 8.35 -4.39 -4.14
C PRO A 94 7.35 -5.20 -3.32
N LYS A 95 6.45 -4.55 -2.58
CA LYS A 95 5.38 -5.26 -1.86
C LYS A 95 4.38 -5.93 -2.81
N ALA A 96 4.23 -5.44 -4.04
CA ALA A 96 3.30 -6.03 -4.99
C ALA A 96 3.71 -7.45 -5.43
N ASP A 97 4.99 -7.79 -5.35
CA ASP A 97 5.48 -9.13 -5.67
C ASP A 97 4.75 -10.24 -4.89
N ILE A 98 4.33 -9.96 -3.64
CA ILE A 98 3.62 -10.94 -2.80
C ILE A 98 2.21 -11.27 -3.32
N TYR A 99 1.53 -10.32 -4.00
CA TYR A 99 0.18 -10.53 -4.54
C TYR A 99 0.18 -11.40 -5.78
N PHE A 100 1.28 -11.37 -6.54
CA PHE A 100 1.40 -12.07 -7.83
C PHE A 100 2.15 -13.39 -7.70
N SER A 101 2.71 -13.70 -6.52
CA SER A 101 3.43 -14.95 -6.28
C SER A 101 2.53 -16.17 -6.48
N SER A 102 2.99 -17.14 -7.27
CA SER A 102 2.28 -18.40 -7.50
C SER A 102 2.07 -19.22 -6.22
N GLU A 103 2.95 -19.08 -5.23
CA GLU A 103 2.83 -19.73 -3.93
C GLU A 103 1.59 -19.29 -3.15
N MET A 104 1.10 -18.07 -3.42
CA MET A 104 -0.07 -17.48 -2.77
C MET A 104 -1.36 -17.71 -3.56
N GLN A 105 -1.29 -18.20 -4.80
CA GLN A 105 -2.47 -18.47 -5.62
C GLN A 105 -3.20 -19.72 -5.09
N VAL A 106 -4.22 -19.48 -4.30
CA VAL A 106 -5.15 -20.54 -3.89
C VAL A 106 -6.06 -20.84 -5.08
N ASN A 107 -5.75 -21.90 -5.82
CA ASN A 107 -6.46 -22.32 -7.03
C ASN A 107 -7.86 -22.94 -6.75
N ALA A 108 -8.36 -22.92 -5.53
CA ALA A 108 -9.67 -23.45 -5.20
C ALA A 108 -10.74 -22.36 -5.40
N ARG A 109 -11.64 -22.57 -6.38
CA ARG A 109 -12.90 -21.82 -6.41
C ARG A 109 -13.62 -22.12 -5.08
N ASN A 110 -13.95 -21.08 -4.36
CA ASN A 110 -14.76 -21.24 -3.16
C ASN A 110 -16.10 -21.91 -3.51
N VAL A 111 -16.48 -22.91 -2.73
CA VAL A 111 -17.80 -23.53 -2.86
C VAL A 111 -18.90 -22.50 -2.56
N ARG A 112 -18.62 -21.59 -1.63
CA ARG A 112 -19.48 -20.46 -1.26
C ARG A 112 -18.72 -19.16 -1.50
N PRO A 113 -19.37 -18.11 -2.06
CA PRO A 113 -18.74 -16.81 -2.20
C PRO A 113 -18.19 -16.31 -0.87
N THR A 114 -16.99 -15.76 -0.89
CA THR A 114 -16.31 -15.25 0.30
C THR A 114 -16.15 -13.74 0.20
N VAL A 115 -16.69 -13.02 1.16
CA VAL A 115 -16.60 -11.56 1.29
C VAL A 115 -15.50 -11.21 2.29
N LEU A 116 -14.51 -10.43 1.87
CA LEU A 116 -13.54 -9.81 2.77
C LEU A 116 -14.06 -8.45 3.18
N TYR A 117 -14.34 -8.26 4.47
CA TYR A 117 -14.68 -6.94 4.99
C TYR A 117 -13.47 -6.31 5.67
N SER A 118 -13.10 -5.13 5.18
CA SER A 118 -12.01 -4.34 5.74
C SER A 118 -12.45 -2.88 5.94
N SER A 119 -12.18 -2.30 7.11
CA SER A 119 -12.53 -0.92 7.41
C SER A 119 -11.29 -0.11 7.83
N THR A 120 -11.31 1.19 7.46
CA THR A 120 -10.25 2.12 7.84
C THR A 120 -10.30 2.46 9.34
N PHE A 121 -9.18 2.89 9.87
CA PHE A 121 -9.06 3.36 11.27
C PHE A 121 -9.49 4.82 11.48
N THR A 122 -9.69 5.58 10.40
CA THR A 122 -10.06 6.99 10.49
C THR A 122 -11.51 7.09 10.93
N ARG A 123 -11.74 7.61 12.14
CA ARG A 123 -13.05 7.63 12.81
C ARG A 123 -14.19 8.24 11.97
N SER A 124 -13.91 9.26 11.16
CA SER A 124 -14.90 9.89 10.27
C SER A 124 -15.16 9.12 8.98
N LEU A 125 -14.37 8.10 8.66
CA LEU A 125 -14.44 7.33 7.40
C LEU A 125 -14.75 5.86 7.65
N THR A 126 -14.58 5.36 8.89
CA THR A 126 -14.82 3.95 9.21
C THR A 126 -16.29 3.59 9.02
N SER A 127 -16.54 2.53 8.28
CA SER A 127 -17.87 1.96 8.08
C SER A 127 -18.26 0.93 9.16
N ALA A 128 -17.28 0.49 9.97
CA ALA A 128 -17.45 -0.63 10.88
C ALA A 128 -18.65 -0.51 11.86
N PRO A 129 -18.87 0.64 12.55
CA PRO A 129 -20.02 0.77 13.43
C PRO A 129 -21.37 0.84 12.68
N LEU A 130 -21.35 1.23 11.40
CA LEU A 130 -22.57 1.45 10.60
C LEU A 130 -23.06 0.18 9.91
N LEU A 131 -22.15 -0.75 9.60
CA LEU A 131 -22.44 -1.92 8.78
C LEU A 131 -22.60 -3.21 9.58
N ALA A 132 -22.33 -3.21 10.89
CA ALA A 132 -22.33 -4.42 11.66
C ALA A 132 -23.70 -5.14 11.66
N GLU A 133 -24.81 -4.40 11.83
CA GLU A 133 -26.18 -4.98 11.80
C GLU A 133 -26.55 -5.53 10.42
N GLU A 134 -26.17 -4.81 9.36
CA GLU A 134 -26.44 -5.29 8.01
C GLU A 134 -25.58 -6.53 7.67
N ILE A 135 -24.34 -6.58 8.14
CA ILE A 135 -23.48 -7.76 7.97
C ILE A 135 -24.05 -8.97 8.72
N GLU A 136 -24.53 -8.80 9.97
CA GLU A 136 -25.22 -9.85 10.73
C GLU A 136 -26.46 -10.35 9.98
N ARG A 137 -27.26 -9.44 9.41
CA ARG A 137 -28.42 -9.78 8.59
C ARG A 137 -28.01 -10.58 7.34
N LEU A 138 -26.94 -10.18 6.66
CA LEU A 138 -26.44 -10.86 5.45
C LEU A 138 -25.82 -12.23 5.76
N LEU A 139 -25.17 -12.40 6.92
CA LEU A 139 -24.64 -13.69 7.39
C LEU A 139 -25.73 -14.76 7.51
N VAL A 140 -26.95 -14.36 7.88
CA VAL A 140 -28.11 -15.26 7.96
C VAL A 140 -28.83 -15.40 6.61
N ALA A 141 -28.97 -14.30 5.87
CA ALA A 141 -29.79 -14.25 4.67
C ALA A 141 -29.10 -14.77 3.40
N ARG A 142 -27.77 -14.93 3.42
CA ARG A 142 -26.98 -15.34 2.25
C ARG A 142 -26.01 -16.47 2.59
N ASP A 143 -25.83 -17.40 1.67
CA ASP A 143 -24.87 -18.49 1.79
C ASP A 143 -23.45 -18.01 1.39
N TRP A 144 -22.94 -17.02 2.13
CA TRP A 144 -21.62 -16.43 1.94
C TRP A 144 -20.72 -16.67 3.16
N ASN A 145 -19.42 -16.83 2.90
CA ASN A 145 -18.43 -16.75 3.96
C ASN A 145 -17.96 -15.29 4.13
N TRP A 146 -17.62 -14.93 5.36
CA TRP A 146 -17.11 -13.61 5.68
C TRP A 146 -15.78 -13.69 6.38
N ILE A 147 -14.84 -12.81 5.96
CA ILE A 147 -13.54 -12.62 6.60
C ILE A 147 -13.47 -11.18 7.09
N PHE A 148 -13.27 -10.97 8.38
CA PHE A 148 -13.09 -9.66 8.98
C PHE A 148 -11.61 -9.39 9.17
N MET A 149 -11.07 -8.40 8.43
CA MET A 149 -9.67 -7.99 8.48
C MET A 149 -9.60 -6.46 8.58
N PHE A 150 -9.24 -5.95 9.74
CA PHE A 150 -9.21 -4.51 9.98
C PHE A 150 -7.80 -3.93 9.90
N HIS A 151 -7.75 -2.60 9.68
CA HIS A 151 -6.49 -1.89 9.64
C HIS A 151 -5.77 -1.98 10.99
N PRO A 152 -4.43 -2.23 11.05
CA PRO A 152 -3.68 -2.37 12.31
C PRO A 152 -3.81 -1.19 13.29
N LYS A 153 -4.13 0.00 12.79
CA LYS A 153 -4.36 1.22 13.60
C LYS A 153 -5.81 1.37 14.09
N LEU A 154 -6.71 0.47 13.72
CA LEU A 154 -8.06 0.44 14.30
C LEU A 154 -7.95 -0.18 15.70
N THR A 155 -8.06 0.66 16.73
CA THR A 155 -7.86 0.27 18.14
C THR A 155 -9.12 0.46 18.98
N ASP A 156 -10.25 0.81 18.37
CA ASP A 156 -11.52 0.98 19.07
C ASP A 156 -12.02 -0.41 19.56
N PRO A 157 -12.06 -0.64 20.89
CA PRO A 157 -12.39 -1.95 21.43
C PRO A 157 -13.83 -2.34 21.15
N ASP A 158 -14.78 -1.40 21.16
CA ASP A 158 -16.20 -1.68 20.94
C ASP A 158 -16.42 -2.22 19.53
N ILE A 159 -15.73 -1.67 18.54
CA ILE A 159 -15.77 -2.16 17.16
C ILE A 159 -15.13 -3.56 17.08
N LEU A 160 -13.90 -3.69 17.59
CA LEU A 160 -13.15 -4.95 17.46
C LEU A 160 -13.86 -6.11 18.17
N ASP A 161 -14.37 -5.87 19.38
CA ASP A 161 -15.05 -6.91 20.16
C ASP A 161 -16.42 -7.29 19.55
N ARG A 162 -17.11 -6.34 18.93
CA ARG A 162 -18.32 -6.65 18.15
C ARG A 162 -18.04 -7.63 17.02
N TYR A 163 -17.02 -7.38 16.19
CA TYR A 163 -16.71 -8.26 15.06
C TYR A 163 -16.09 -9.61 15.47
N LYS A 164 -15.36 -9.66 16.57
CA LYS A 164 -14.90 -10.93 17.18
C LYS A 164 -16.09 -11.76 17.64
N ARG A 165 -17.08 -11.13 18.30
CA ARG A 165 -18.31 -11.81 18.74
C ARG A 165 -19.09 -12.33 17.54
N ILE A 166 -19.31 -11.53 16.49
CA ILE A 166 -19.95 -11.98 15.25
C ILE A 166 -19.23 -13.22 14.68
N ALA A 167 -17.90 -13.19 14.61
CA ALA A 167 -17.14 -14.34 14.13
C ALA A 167 -17.20 -15.58 15.03
N THR A 168 -17.56 -15.42 16.31
CA THR A 168 -17.77 -16.53 17.25
C THR A 168 -19.19 -17.10 17.12
N GLU A 169 -20.17 -16.24 16.89
CA GLU A 169 -21.59 -16.61 16.85
C GLU A 169 -22.01 -17.22 15.48
N TYR A 170 -21.35 -16.80 14.39
CA TYR A 170 -21.69 -17.24 13.03
C TYR A 170 -20.60 -18.13 12.44
N PRO A 171 -20.89 -19.41 12.11
CA PRO A 171 -19.90 -20.39 11.64
C PRO A 171 -19.33 -20.06 10.26
N ASN A 172 -20.00 -19.20 9.49
CA ASN A 172 -19.55 -18.69 8.19
C ASN A 172 -18.81 -17.34 8.28
N ALA A 173 -18.42 -16.91 9.49
CA ALA A 173 -17.61 -15.71 9.72
C ALA A 173 -16.28 -16.07 10.36
N THR A 174 -15.21 -15.38 9.95
CA THR A 174 -13.86 -15.54 10.49
C THR A 174 -13.26 -14.17 10.79
N TYR A 175 -12.70 -13.99 11.98
CA TYR A 175 -11.95 -12.80 12.36
C TYR A 175 -10.45 -13.06 12.24
N VAL A 176 -9.79 -12.42 11.29
CA VAL A 176 -8.33 -12.55 11.05
C VAL A 176 -7.54 -11.62 11.96
N GLY A 177 -8.19 -10.58 12.48
CA GLY A 177 -7.57 -9.58 13.32
C GLY A 177 -7.38 -8.24 12.63
N ASN A 178 -6.69 -7.34 13.32
CA ASN A 178 -6.28 -6.06 12.78
C ASN A 178 -4.84 -6.16 12.24
N THR A 179 -4.65 -7.07 11.30
CA THR A 179 -3.38 -7.34 10.63
C THR A 179 -3.60 -7.39 9.12
N PHE A 180 -2.51 -7.26 8.38
CA PHE A 180 -2.52 -7.44 6.94
C PHE A 180 -2.26 -8.92 6.62
N ASP A 181 -3.23 -9.58 5.99
CA ASP A 181 -3.12 -10.98 5.59
C ASP A 181 -3.45 -11.15 4.11
N VAL A 182 -2.42 -11.39 3.31
CA VAL A 182 -2.53 -11.62 1.86
C VAL A 182 -3.29 -12.90 1.56
N THR A 183 -3.17 -13.92 2.40
CA THR A 183 -3.90 -15.19 2.24
C THR A 183 -5.41 -14.99 2.34
N ALA A 184 -5.86 -14.16 3.29
CA ALA A 184 -7.26 -13.77 3.42
C ALA A 184 -7.76 -13.04 2.17
N MET A 185 -6.92 -12.17 1.57
CA MET A 185 -7.27 -11.47 0.33
C MET A 185 -7.38 -12.43 -0.85
N HIS A 186 -6.48 -13.42 -0.96
CA HIS A 186 -6.56 -14.45 -2.00
C HIS A 186 -7.79 -15.34 -1.87
N LYS A 187 -8.22 -15.67 -0.64
CA LYS A 187 -9.42 -16.48 -0.38
C LYS A 187 -10.73 -15.78 -0.70
N ALA A 188 -10.78 -14.44 -0.58
CA ALA A 188 -12.01 -13.71 -0.82
C ALA A 188 -12.30 -13.56 -2.33
N ASP A 189 -13.59 -13.54 -2.70
CA ASP A 189 -14.07 -13.32 -4.07
C ASP A 189 -14.41 -11.85 -4.33
N VAL A 190 -14.81 -11.14 -3.28
CA VAL A 190 -15.16 -9.72 -3.30
C VAL A 190 -14.72 -9.05 -2.00
N MET A 191 -14.36 -7.78 -2.07
CA MET A 191 -14.10 -6.97 -0.87
C MET A 191 -15.25 -5.99 -0.64
N LEU A 192 -15.65 -5.86 0.62
CA LEU A 192 -16.42 -4.74 1.15
C LEU A 192 -15.46 -3.84 1.94
N CYS A 193 -15.42 -2.55 1.63
CA CYS A 193 -14.51 -1.61 2.29
C CYS A 193 -15.14 -0.21 2.38
N ASP A 194 -14.43 0.73 2.96
CA ASP A 194 -14.76 2.16 2.96
C ASP A 194 -13.75 2.99 2.13
N SER A 195 -12.98 3.88 2.74
CA SER A 195 -11.93 4.67 2.09
C SER A 195 -10.55 4.21 2.57
N SER A 196 -9.98 3.22 1.89
CA SER A 196 -8.70 2.61 2.26
C SER A 196 -7.82 2.28 1.05
N SER A 197 -6.49 2.37 1.23
CA SER A 197 -5.54 1.98 0.17
C SER A 197 -5.52 0.48 -0.12
N ILE A 198 -6.01 -0.34 0.80
CA ILE A 198 -6.12 -1.80 0.62
C ILE A 198 -7.04 -2.17 -0.57
N ILE A 199 -7.93 -1.27 -0.97
CA ILE A 199 -8.81 -1.41 -2.14
C ILE A 199 -7.97 -1.69 -3.39
N LEU A 200 -6.96 -0.87 -3.67
CA LEU A 200 -6.09 -1.08 -4.82
C LEU A 200 -5.31 -2.38 -4.71
N GLU A 201 -4.79 -2.69 -3.52
CA GLU A 201 -4.05 -3.92 -3.26
C GLU A 201 -4.93 -5.17 -3.50
N PHE A 202 -6.21 -5.12 -3.11
CA PHE A 202 -7.15 -6.20 -3.39
C PHE A 202 -7.48 -6.32 -4.90
N MET A 203 -7.63 -5.19 -5.59
CA MET A 203 -7.86 -5.17 -7.03
C MET A 203 -6.68 -5.70 -7.86
N PHE A 204 -5.45 -5.76 -7.31
CA PHE A 204 -4.33 -6.45 -7.97
C PHE A 204 -4.61 -7.93 -8.22
N LEU A 205 -5.47 -8.54 -7.42
CA LEU A 205 -5.92 -9.92 -7.58
C LEU A 205 -7.01 -10.09 -8.66
N ASP A 206 -7.27 -9.05 -9.45
CA ASP A 206 -8.35 -8.99 -10.45
C ASP A 206 -9.72 -9.29 -9.86
N LYS A 207 -10.01 -8.75 -8.66
CA LYS A 207 -11.24 -8.96 -7.91
C LYS A 207 -12.02 -7.67 -7.72
N PRO A 208 -13.38 -7.73 -7.72
CA PRO A 208 -14.22 -6.56 -7.58
C PRO A 208 -14.27 -6.06 -6.13
N VAL A 209 -14.53 -4.76 -5.97
CA VAL A 209 -14.68 -4.12 -4.67
C VAL A 209 -16.00 -3.36 -4.59
N VAL A 210 -16.73 -3.58 -3.51
CA VAL A 210 -17.86 -2.76 -3.08
C VAL A 210 -17.37 -1.81 -2.00
N THR A 211 -17.71 -0.53 -2.09
CA THR A 211 -17.36 0.44 -1.07
C THR A 211 -18.58 1.07 -0.43
N PHE A 212 -18.46 1.41 0.84
CA PHE A 212 -19.47 2.13 1.58
C PHE A 212 -19.01 3.55 1.87
N ARG A 213 -19.70 4.55 1.26
CA ARG A 213 -19.43 5.99 1.41
C ARG A 213 -17.95 6.33 1.12
N ASN A 214 -17.41 5.78 0.04
CA ASN A 214 -16.04 6.08 -0.37
C ASN A 214 -15.88 7.58 -0.64
N SER A 215 -14.78 8.17 -0.18
CA SER A 215 -14.50 9.59 -0.35
C SER A 215 -14.22 9.97 -1.82
N HIS A 216 -13.71 9.04 -2.62
CA HIS A 216 -13.38 9.23 -4.03
C HIS A 216 -13.78 7.99 -4.85
N PRO A 217 -15.08 7.73 -5.03
CA PRO A 217 -15.54 6.60 -5.82
C PRO A 217 -15.18 6.80 -7.30
N GLY A 218 -14.85 5.70 -7.99
CA GLY A 218 -14.58 5.70 -9.42
C GLY A 218 -15.32 4.56 -10.12
N PRO A 219 -15.27 4.48 -11.47
CA PRO A 219 -15.98 3.47 -12.24
C PRO A 219 -15.50 2.03 -11.96
N TYR A 220 -14.35 1.89 -11.34
CA TYR A 220 -13.74 0.63 -10.88
C TYR A 220 -14.28 0.12 -9.54
N LEU A 221 -15.26 0.83 -8.92
CA LEU A 221 -15.90 0.48 -7.64
C LEU A 221 -17.43 0.45 -7.79
N ILE A 222 -18.08 -0.36 -6.95
CA ILE A 222 -19.50 -0.23 -6.69
C ILE A 222 -19.63 0.47 -5.33
N ASP A 223 -19.89 1.80 -5.34
CA ASP A 223 -20.04 2.56 -4.10
C ASP A 223 -21.50 2.68 -3.68
N VAL A 224 -21.80 2.38 -2.42
CA VAL A 224 -23.13 2.48 -1.84
C VAL A 224 -23.12 3.43 -0.64
N ARG A 225 -24.27 3.99 -0.32
CA ARG A 225 -24.42 5.02 0.70
C ARG A 225 -25.26 4.59 1.90
N ARG A 226 -26.07 3.58 1.75
CA ARG A 226 -27.00 3.06 2.75
C ARG A 226 -26.68 1.58 3.05
N PRO A 227 -26.77 1.13 4.31
CA PRO A 227 -26.46 -0.27 4.67
C PRO A 227 -27.24 -1.30 3.85
N GLU A 228 -28.52 -1.08 3.62
CA GLU A 228 -29.40 -1.99 2.89
C GLU A 228 -29.01 -2.17 1.41
N GLU A 229 -28.18 -1.29 0.85
CA GLU A 229 -27.66 -1.39 -0.52
C GLU A 229 -26.48 -2.37 -0.61
N VAL A 230 -25.84 -2.70 0.52
CA VAL A 230 -24.60 -3.52 0.54
C VAL A 230 -24.86 -4.92 -0.03
N GLY A 231 -25.93 -5.59 0.39
CA GLY A 231 -26.25 -6.94 -0.10
C GLY A 231 -26.40 -6.99 -1.62
N PRO A 232 -27.30 -6.21 -2.22
CA PRO A 232 -27.45 -6.14 -3.69
C PRO A 232 -26.16 -5.74 -4.42
N ALA A 233 -25.35 -4.85 -3.85
CA ALA A 233 -24.07 -4.44 -4.44
C ALA A 233 -23.04 -5.58 -4.45
N LEU A 234 -22.94 -6.35 -3.36
CA LEU A 234 -22.11 -7.55 -3.29
C LEU A 234 -22.57 -8.63 -4.27
N GLU A 235 -23.88 -8.88 -4.38
CA GLU A 235 -24.43 -9.80 -5.40
C GLU A 235 -24.01 -9.40 -6.80
N ARG A 236 -24.15 -8.12 -7.15
CA ARG A 236 -23.71 -7.59 -8.45
C ARG A 236 -22.19 -7.75 -8.62
N ALA A 237 -21.39 -7.43 -7.61
CA ALA A 237 -19.93 -7.55 -7.68
C ALA A 237 -19.50 -9.00 -7.91
N LEU A 238 -20.14 -9.95 -7.25
CA LEU A 238 -19.86 -11.40 -7.37
C LEU A 238 -20.14 -11.94 -8.78
N THR A 239 -21.05 -11.32 -9.57
CA THR A 239 -21.22 -11.67 -10.99
C THR A 239 -20.06 -11.18 -11.86
N ARG A 240 -19.14 -10.36 -11.33
CA ARG A 240 -17.97 -9.83 -12.03
C ARG A 240 -18.32 -9.17 -13.38
N PRO A 241 -19.19 -8.14 -13.43
CA PRO A 241 -19.61 -7.56 -14.69
C PRO A 241 -18.40 -7.13 -15.53
N ASP A 242 -18.40 -7.45 -16.82
CA ASP A 242 -17.26 -7.19 -17.73
C ASP A 242 -16.83 -5.72 -17.74
N GLU A 243 -17.79 -4.81 -17.70
CA GLU A 243 -17.53 -3.37 -17.62
C GLU A 243 -16.77 -3.00 -16.35
N LEU A 244 -17.25 -3.45 -15.19
CA LEU A 244 -16.57 -3.21 -13.91
C LEU A 244 -15.16 -3.79 -13.92
N MET A 245 -15.01 -5.03 -14.38
CA MET A 245 -13.71 -5.70 -14.39
C MET A 245 -12.72 -5.07 -15.37
N ARG A 246 -13.20 -4.49 -16.47
CA ARG A 246 -12.37 -3.70 -17.38
C ARG A 246 -11.86 -2.43 -16.69
N GLU A 247 -12.72 -1.71 -15.99
CA GLU A 247 -12.32 -0.53 -15.23
C GLU A 247 -11.33 -0.87 -14.10
N VAL A 248 -11.55 -1.97 -13.38
CA VAL A 248 -10.61 -2.49 -12.37
C VAL A 248 -9.22 -2.72 -12.99
N ARG A 249 -9.15 -3.39 -14.15
CA ARG A 249 -7.86 -3.66 -14.83
C ARG A 249 -7.20 -2.37 -15.31
N THR A 250 -7.96 -1.46 -15.92
CA THR A 250 -7.44 -0.16 -16.37
C THR A 250 -6.85 0.62 -15.19
N TYR A 251 -7.58 0.70 -14.09
CA TYR A 251 -7.14 1.40 -12.89
C TYR A 251 -5.90 0.75 -12.27
N THR A 252 -5.90 -0.57 -12.13
CA THR A 252 -4.75 -1.28 -11.53
C THR A 252 -3.52 -1.22 -12.40
N MET A 253 -3.63 -1.34 -13.74
CA MET A 253 -2.51 -1.22 -14.67
C MET A 253 -1.91 0.19 -14.71
N PHE A 254 -2.70 1.22 -14.44
CA PHE A 254 -2.19 2.58 -14.33
C PHE A 254 -1.35 2.79 -13.05
N HIS A 255 -1.64 2.03 -11.99
CA HIS A 255 -0.93 2.13 -10.72
C HIS A 255 0.21 1.11 -10.57
N GLU A 256 0.01 -0.13 -11.01
CA GLU A 256 0.97 -1.23 -10.92
C GLU A 256 0.86 -2.13 -12.15
N PRO A 257 1.62 -1.84 -13.22
CA PRO A 257 1.66 -2.66 -14.43
C PRO A 257 2.50 -3.93 -14.27
N HIS A 258 3.41 -3.96 -13.29
CA HIS A 258 4.39 -5.03 -13.10
C HIS A 258 3.81 -6.17 -12.25
N ARG A 259 3.41 -7.27 -12.91
CA ARG A 259 2.73 -8.41 -12.29
C ARG A 259 3.53 -9.72 -12.35
N ASP A 260 4.84 -9.63 -12.51
CA ASP A 260 5.75 -10.74 -12.77
C ASP A 260 6.63 -11.12 -11.58
N CYS A 261 6.32 -10.63 -10.37
CA CYS A 261 7.08 -10.86 -9.13
C CYS A 261 8.54 -10.41 -9.20
N ARG A 262 8.86 -9.41 -10.03
CA ARG A 262 10.22 -8.91 -10.23
C ARG A 262 10.42 -7.44 -9.84
N CYS A 263 9.46 -6.84 -9.14
CA CYS A 263 9.57 -5.45 -8.71
C CYS A 263 10.81 -5.24 -7.82
N SER A 264 11.04 -6.15 -6.88
CA SER A 264 12.22 -6.12 -6.01
C SER A 264 13.53 -6.25 -6.81
N ALA A 265 13.57 -7.13 -7.81
CA ALA A 265 14.75 -7.29 -8.68
C ALA A 265 15.00 -6.01 -9.49
N ARG A 266 13.96 -5.41 -10.09
CA ARG A 266 14.10 -4.14 -10.83
C ARG A 266 14.62 -3.00 -9.97
N VAL A 267 14.29 -2.97 -8.69
CA VAL A 267 14.87 -1.98 -7.76
C VAL A 267 16.38 -2.17 -7.63
N LEU A 268 16.86 -3.40 -7.53
CA LEU A 268 18.30 -3.69 -7.47
C LEU A 268 18.98 -3.35 -8.80
N ASP A 269 18.39 -3.77 -9.93
CA ASP A 269 18.89 -3.42 -11.27
C ASP A 269 18.99 -1.89 -11.46
N ALA A 270 18.03 -1.13 -10.96
CA ALA A 270 18.06 0.35 -11.01
C ALA A 270 19.20 0.95 -10.15
N VAL A 271 19.50 0.33 -9.02
CA VAL A 271 20.64 0.75 -8.19
C VAL A 271 21.97 0.44 -8.88
N ASP A 272 22.11 -0.74 -9.47
CA ASP A 272 23.32 -1.14 -10.20
C ASP A 272 23.55 -0.22 -11.39
N ASP A 273 22.52 0.05 -12.21
CA ASP A 273 22.61 1.03 -13.32
C ASP A 273 23.02 2.43 -12.82
N PHE A 274 22.47 2.88 -11.68
CA PHE A 274 22.86 4.17 -11.11
C PHE A 274 24.30 4.17 -10.60
N LEU A 275 24.79 3.10 -10.02
CA LEU A 275 26.17 2.98 -9.54
C LEU A 275 27.16 2.98 -10.72
N GLU A 276 26.82 2.32 -11.81
CA GLU A 276 27.64 2.31 -13.04
C GLU A 276 27.70 3.69 -13.70
N ARG A 277 26.57 4.37 -13.84
CA ARG A 277 26.48 5.72 -14.45
C ARG A 277 26.99 6.80 -13.51
N GLY A 278 26.92 6.59 -12.20
CA GLY A 278 27.21 7.57 -11.18
C GLY A 278 26.31 8.82 -11.28
N HIS A 279 26.81 9.94 -10.80
CA HIS A 279 26.09 11.23 -10.81
C HIS A 279 26.26 12.02 -12.13
N VAL A 280 26.67 11.36 -13.20
CA VAL A 280 26.92 12.03 -14.49
C VAL A 280 25.61 12.68 -14.99
N GLY A 281 25.71 13.98 -15.33
CA GLY A 281 24.56 14.78 -15.79
C GLY A 281 23.59 15.21 -14.69
N LEU A 282 23.84 14.87 -13.41
CA LEU A 282 23.02 15.35 -12.30
C LEU A 282 23.59 16.64 -11.68
N LYS A 283 22.69 17.53 -11.30
CA LYS A 283 23.01 18.72 -10.49
C LYS A 283 23.35 18.31 -9.06
N ARG A 284 23.98 19.19 -8.33
CA ARG A 284 24.17 19.01 -6.87
C ARG A 284 22.84 19.08 -6.14
N LYS A 285 22.63 18.20 -5.18
CA LYS A 285 21.47 18.25 -4.27
C LYS A 285 21.44 19.59 -3.51
N PRO A 286 20.25 20.09 -3.14
CA PRO A 286 20.13 21.30 -2.34
C PRO A 286 20.85 21.14 -0.99
N LEU A 287 21.44 22.23 -0.50
CA LEU A 287 22.24 22.20 0.75
C LEU A 287 21.44 21.74 1.97
N ASN A 288 20.16 22.10 2.04
CA ASN A 288 19.23 21.67 3.11
C ASN A 288 19.77 21.86 4.55
N LEU A 289 20.53 22.92 4.81
CA LEU A 289 21.26 23.11 6.07
C LEU A 289 20.39 22.95 7.32
N ILE A 290 19.24 23.63 7.36
CA ILE A 290 18.30 23.56 8.50
C ILE A 290 17.74 22.14 8.67
N ARG A 291 17.36 21.48 7.56
CA ARG A 291 16.84 20.11 7.61
C ARG A 291 17.92 19.12 8.05
N LYS A 292 19.14 19.27 7.56
CA LYS A 292 20.30 18.46 7.96
C LYS A 292 20.62 18.65 9.45
N TRP A 293 20.61 19.89 9.93
CA TRP A 293 20.81 20.19 11.35
C TRP A 293 19.73 19.53 12.24
N LYS A 294 18.43 19.70 11.88
CA LYS A 294 17.34 19.05 12.62
C LYS A 294 17.47 17.53 12.62
N MET A 295 17.91 16.94 11.53
CA MET A 295 18.13 15.50 11.38
C MET A 295 19.26 15.01 12.29
N ARG A 296 20.43 15.71 12.27
CA ARG A 296 21.55 15.40 13.17
C ARG A 296 21.15 15.48 14.64
N ARG A 297 20.39 16.53 15.02
CA ARG A 297 19.85 16.69 16.37
C ARG A 297 18.92 15.52 16.76
N LYS A 298 18.05 15.10 15.86
CA LYS A 298 17.11 14.00 16.12
C LYS A 298 17.82 12.66 16.34
N PHE A 299 18.90 12.42 15.63
CA PHE A 299 19.67 11.18 15.72
C PHE A 299 20.88 11.27 16.67
N HIS A 300 21.08 12.40 17.33
CA HIS A 300 22.24 12.66 18.19
C HIS A 300 23.59 12.38 17.52
N TYR A 301 23.68 12.61 16.19
CA TYR A 301 24.85 12.29 15.38
C TYR A 301 25.57 13.56 14.89
N TRP A 302 26.73 13.82 15.49
CA TRP A 302 27.62 14.95 15.22
C TRP A 302 29.03 14.42 14.98
N PRO A 303 29.36 14.00 13.75
CA PRO A 303 30.75 13.67 13.48
C PRO A 303 31.57 14.97 13.54
N PHE A 304 32.36 15.10 14.55
CA PHE A 304 33.48 16.01 14.46
C PHE A 304 34.51 15.31 13.57
N PRO A 305 35.13 16.00 12.57
CA PRO A 305 36.30 15.45 11.92
C PRO A 305 37.35 15.17 13.00
N PRO A 306 38.10 14.05 12.89
CA PRO A 306 39.22 13.75 13.79
C PRO A 306 40.22 14.87 13.79
#